data_f666f3fd136f3d6de504d15d87e73fa7
#
_entry.id   f666f3fd136f3d6de504d15d87e73fa7
#
_cell.length_a   1.000
_cell.length_b   1.000
_cell.length_c   1.000
_cell.angle_alpha   90.00
_cell.angle_beta   90.00
_cell.angle_gamma   90.00
#
_symmetry.space_group_name_H-M   'P 1'
#
loop_
_entity.id
_entity.type
_entity.pdbx_description
1 polymer ?
#
loop_
_entity_poly.entity_id
_entity_poly.type
_entity_poly.pdbx_seq_one_letter_code
_entity_poly.pdbx_strand_id
1 'polypeptide(L)'
;MAADFYGVDYSCVSVIGANEQPAEFIKAFEAINRLFLSEPKKYDVAGFTGIDILSTSVEQANEALGGLAAEQFTPRSTKADIAAQLPGILARYDNGSGNKGLVLIATTLDKGNGIGYYTAVLFDPATQEVILQMDMAGKPGGFGLRNYWAGSVYNALKKQGKYLTK
;
A
#
# COMPACT_ATOMS: atom_id res chain seq x y z
N MET A 1 -12.50 -15.48 -6.22
CA MET A 1 -11.50 -14.59 -6.84
C MET A 1 -10.18 -14.79 -6.11
N ALA A 2 -9.10 -14.91 -6.83
CA ALA A 2 -7.79 -15.22 -6.25
C ALA A 2 -6.71 -14.33 -6.85
N ALA A 3 -5.67 -14.03 -6.06
CA ALA A 3 -4.58 -13.17 -6.48
C ALA A 3 -3.30 -13.41 -5.69
N ASP A 4 -2.17 -13.00 -6.25
CA ASP A 4 -0.93 -12.81 -5.52
C ASP A 4 -0.93 -11.40 -4.93
N PHE A 5 -0.61 -11.27 -3.65
CA PHE A 5 -0.57 -10.00 -2.95
C PHE A 5 0.86 -9.44 -2.92
N TYR A 6 1.03 -8.18 -3.31
CA TYR A 6 2.34 -7.55 -3.44
C TYR A 6 2.65 -6.52 -2.35
N GLY A 7 1.81 -6.38 -1.34
CA GLY A 7 2.03 -5.43 -0.26
C GLY A 7 1.52 -4.03 -0.57
N VAL A 8 2.13 -3.03 0.07
CA VAL A 8 1.81 -1.61 -0.10
C VAL A 8 2.91 -0.96 -0.92
N ASP A 9 2.53 -0.34 -2.03
CA ASP A 9 3.42 0.48 -2.85
C ASP A 9 3.38 1.92 -2.33
N TYR A 10 4.53 2.43 -1.89
CA TYR A 10 4.67 3.79 -1.39
C TYR A 10 5.33 4.73 -2.41
N SER A 11 5.54 4.28 -3.65
CA SER A 11 6.37 5.02 -4.62
C SER A 11 5.83 6.42 -4.95
N CYS A 12 4.51 6.60 -4.89
CA CYS A 12 3.88 7.90 -5.18
C CYS A 12 3.32 8.59 -3.94
N VAL A 13 3.65 8.12 -2.73
CA VAL A 13 3.08 8.65 -1.50
C VAL A 13 3.47 10.11 -1.26
N SER A 14 2.53 10.89 -0.77
CA SER A 14 2.76 12.22 -0.21
C SER A 14 2.57 12.15 1.30
N VAL A 15 3.59 12.53 2.06
CA VAL A 15 3.55 12.56 3.53
C VAL A 15 3.42 14.01 3.98
N ILE A 16 2.35 14.33 4.70
CA ILE A 16 1.99 15.69 5.08
C ILE A 16 1.98 15.82 6.60
N GLY A 17 2.60 16.87 7.11
CA GLY A 17 2.55 17.24 8.52
C GLY A 17 3.41 16.39 9.45
N ALA A 18 4.35 15.62 8.92
CA ALA A 18 5.25 14.79 9.70
C ALA A 18 6.63 15.46 9.84
N ASN A 19 7.33 15.14 10.92
CA ASN A 19 8.65 15.72 11.23
C ASN A 19 9.80 14.74 11.01
N GLU A 20 9.53 13.46 10.84
CA GLU A 20 10.58 12.45 10.63
C GLU A 20 11.25 12.65 9.27
N GLN A 21 12.51 12.23 9.19
CA GLN A 21 13.29 12.31 7.95
C GLN A 21 12.85 11.26 6.94
N PRO A 22 13.05 11.51 5.62
CA PRO A 22 12.71 10.54 4.60
C PRO A 22 13.28 9.14 4.83
N ALA A 23 14.53 9.03 5.30
CA ALA A 23 15.16 7.73 5.58
C ALA A 23 14.42 6.95 6.67
N GLU A 24 13.84 7.62 7.66
CA GLU A 24 13.07 6.97 8.72
C GLU A 24 11.76 6.41 8.15
N PHE A 25 11.11 7.14 7.23
CA PHE A 25 9.91 6.68 6.55
C PHE A 25 10.19 5.48 5.65
N ILE A 26 11.29 5.51 4.88
CA ILE A 26 11.67 4.38 4.02
C ILE A 26 11.84 3.11 4.85
N LYS A 27 12.55 3.21 5.98
CA LYS A 27 12.74 2.09 6.89
C LYS A 27 11.41 1.60 7.47
N ALA A 28 10.53 2.51 7.85
CA ALA A 28 9.20 2.17 8.37
C ALA A 28 8.33 1.48 7.32
N PHE A 29 8.30 2.00 6.09
CA PHE A 29 7.52 1.42 5.00
C PHE A 29 7.99 0.01 4.65
N GLU A 30 9.30 -0.21 4.60
CA GLU A 30 9.86 -1.54 4.40
C GLU A 30 9.42 -2.51 5.50
N ALA A 31 9.48 -2.07 6.75
CA ALA A 31 9.08 -2.88 7.89
C ALA A 31 7.56 -3.15 7.91
N ILE A 32 6.73 -2.19 7.50
CA ILE A 32 5.27 -2.38 7.39
C ILE A 32 4.97 -3.48 6.37
N ASN A 33 5.61 -3.46 5.21
CA ASN A 33 5.41 -4.50 4.22
C ASN A 33 5.77 -5.89 4.74
N ARG A 34 6.79 -6.00 5.57
CA ARG A 34 7.18 -7.28 6.17
C ARG A 34 6.15 -7.82 7.16
N LEU A 35 5.30 -6.98 7.74
CA LEU A 35 4.24 -7.41 8.65
C LEU A 35 3.23 -8.34 7.99
N PHE A 36 3.00 -8.21 6.70
CA PHE A 36 2.12 -9.13 5.97
C PHE A 36 2.67 -10.56 5.95
N LEU A 37 3.98 -10.72 6.08
CA LEU A 37 4.64 -12.02 6.13
C LEU A 37 4.83 -12.54 7.57
N SER A 38 5.16 -11.63 8.50
CA SER A 38 5.46 -12.01 9.90
C SER A 38 4.23 -12.08 10.80
N GLU A 39 3.17 -11.33 10.49
CA GLU A 39 1.93 -11.29 11.26
C GLU A 39 0.70 -11.50 10.37
N PRO A 40 0.63 -12.63 9.65
CA PRO A 40 -0.44 -12.84 8.66
C PRO A 40 -1.82 -13.00 9.28
N LYS A 41 -1.91 -13.38 10.55
CA LYS A 41 -3.20 -13.49 11.25
C LYS A 41 -3.81 -12.13 11.54
N LYS A 42 -2.97 -11.13 11.84
CA LYS A 42 -3.42 -9.75 12.07
C LYS A 42 -3.67 -9.03 10.74
N TYR A 43 -2.72 -9.11 9.84
CA TYR A 43 -2.80 -8.49 8.52
C TYR A 43 -3.37 -9.49 7.50
N ASP A 44 -4.58 -9.95 7.79
CA ASP A 44 -5.27 -11.00 7.03
C ASP A 44 -5.97 -10.42 5.81
N VAL A 45 -5.21 -10.18 4.76
CA VAL A 45 -5.71 -9.57 3.53
C VAL A 45 -6.86 -10.38 2.93
N ALA A 46 -6.74 -11.70 2.91
CA ALA A 46 -7.80 -12.59 2.41
C ALA A 46 -9.10 -12.44 3.21
N GLY A 47 -8.98 -12.45 4.53
CA GLY A 47 -10.13 -12.30 5.43
C GLY A 47 -10.80 -10.94 5.29
N PHE A 48 -10.03 -9.87 5.12
CA PHE A 48 -10.58 -8.53 5.00
C PHE A 48 -11.19 -8.23 3.63
N THR A 49 -10.63 -8.78 2.55
CA THR A 49 -11.05 -8.45 1.20
C THR A 49 -11.98 -9.48 0.56
N GLY A 50 -11.96 -10.71 1.03
CA GLY A 50 -12.64 -11.82 0.39
C GLY A 50 -11.93 -12.36 -0.85
N ILE A 51 -10.70 -11.90 -1.11
CA ILE A 51 -9.87 -12.41 -2.21
C ILE A 51 -8.96 -13.49 -1.66
N ASP A 52 -8.96 -14.67 -2.28
CA ASP A 52 -8.03 -15.74 -1.91
C ASP A 52 -6.61 -15.30 -2.25
N ILE A 53 -5.75 -15.21 -1.26
CA ILE A 53 -4.36 -14.82 -1.46
C ILE A 53 -3.52 -16.07 -1.68
N LEU A 54 -3.05 -16.24 -2.92
CA LEU A 54 -2.29 -17.41 -3.35
C LEU A 54 -0.82 -17.34 -2.93
N SER A 55 -0.26 -16.14 -2.90
CA SER A 55 1.08 -15.86 -2.41
C SER A 55 1.19 -14.41 -1.95
N THR A 56 2.16 -14.12 -1.10
CA THR A 56 2.49 -12.75 -0.66
C THR A 56 3.97 -12.52 -0.87
N SER A 57 4.31 -11.50 -1.64
CA SER A 57 5.69 -11.07 -1.88
C SER A 57 5.76 -9.56 -1.84
N VAL A 58 6.59 -9.01 -0.98
CA VAL A 58 6.72 -7.57 -0.80
C VAL A 58 8.05 -7.02 -1.31
N GLU A 59 8.84 -7.85 -1.97
CA GLU A 59 10.18 -7.45 -2.44
C GLU A 59 10.12 -6.33 -3.47
N GLN A 60 9.24 -6.43 -4.47
CA GLN A 60 9.11 -5.41 -5.51
C GLN A 60 8.62 -4.08 -4.93
N ALA A 61 7.68 -4.12 -3.99
CA ALA A 61 7.21 -2.93 -3.30
C ALA A 61 8.32 -2.27 -2.49
N ASN A 62 9.14 -3.06 -1.81
CA ASN A 62 10.27 -2.54 -1.04
C ASN A 62 11.40 -2.01 -1.93
N GLU A 63 11.65 -2.62 -3.08
CA GLU A 63 12.60 -2.09 -4.07
C GLU A 63 12.17 -0.72 -4.59
N ALA A 64 10.88 -0.50 -4.76
CA ALA A 64 10.35 0.79 -5.21
C ALA A 64 10.60 1.94 -4.23
N LEU A 65 10.92 1.64 -2.96
CA LEU A 65 11.26 2.64 -1.95
C LEU A 65 12.54 3.42 -2.30
N GLY A 66 13.43 2.84 -3.08
CA GLY A 66 14.65 3.50 -3.53
C GLY A 66 14.41 4.71 -4.44
N GLY A 67 13.22 4.83 -5.03
CA GLY A 67 12.85 5.94 -5.89
C GLY A 67 12.15 7.10 -5.20
N LEU A 68 11.95 7.06 -3.87
CA LEU A 68 11.28 8.12 -3.14
C LEU A 68 12.11 9.42 -3.18
N ALA A 69 11.45 10.53 -3.50
CA ALA A 69 12.05 11.86 -3.56
C ALA A 69 11.76 12.66 -2.29
N ALA A 70 12.67 13.55 -1.91
CA ALA A 70 12.54 14.37 -0.71
C ALA A 70 11.25 15.22 -0.73
N GLU A 71 10.81 15.67 -1.88
CA GLU A 71 9.61 16.48 -2.05
C GLU A 71 8.33 15.78 -1.59
N GLN A 72 8.33 14.46 -1.60
CA GLN A 72 7.16 13.67 -1.15
C GLN A 72 6.95 13.75 0.36
N PHE A 73 7.95 14.20 1.11
CA PHE A 73 7.93 14.30 2.57
C PHE A 73 7.83 15.73 3.08
N THR A 74 7.55 16.71 2.23
CA THR A 74 7.42 18.11 2.64
C THR A 74 5.98 18.39 3.06
N PRO A 75 5.76 19.41 3.94
CA PRO A 75 4.40 19.81 4.32
C PRO A 75 3.53 20.28 3.14
N ARG A 76 4.13 20.59 2.01
CA ARG A 76 3.44 21.05 0.80
C ARG A 76 3.35 19.99 -0.28
N SER A 77 3.58 18.71 0.05
CA SER A 77 3.43 17.63 -0.91
C SER A 77 2.02 17.62 -1.47
N THR A 78 1.93 17.53 -2.78
CA THR A 78 0.63 17.41 -3.45
C THR A 78 0.15 15.97 -3.42
N LYS A 79 -1.18 15.80 -3.43
CA LYS A 79 -1.77 14.48 -3.53
C LYS A 79 -1.36 13.84 -4.86
N ALA A 80 -0.99 12.56 -4.82
CA ALA A 80 -0.57 11.83 -6.01
C ALA A 80 -1.71 11.71 -7.02
N ASP A 81 -1.37 11.88 -8.30
CA ASP A 81 -2.27 11.56 -9.40
C ASP A 81 -2.13 10.07 -9.73
N ILE A 82 -3.00 9.28 -9.15
CA ILE A 82 -2.99 7.82 -9.30
C ILE A 82 -3.23 7.42 -10.76
N ALA A 83 -4.15 8.08 -11.45
CA ALA A 83 -4.49 7.70 -12.82
C ALA A 83 -3.28 7.80 -13.76
N ALA A 84 -2.48 8.85 -13.60
CA ALA A 84 -1.27 9.05 -14.41
C ALA A 84 -0.15 8.06 -14.06
N GLN A 85 -0.03 7.69 -12.79
CA GLN A 85 1.08 6.85 -12.31
C GLN A 85 0.78 5.35 -12.32
N LEU A 86 -0.48 4.98 -12.39
CA LEU A 86 -0.92 3.59 -12.22
C LEU A 86 -0.24 2.61 -13.20
N PRO A 87 -0.14 2.90 -14.51
CA PRO A 87 0.52 1.97 -15.43
C PRO A 87 1.98 1.67 -15.04
N GLY A 88 2.72 2.69 -14.66
CA GLY A 88 4.11 2.53 -14.23
C GLY A 88 4.25 1.76 -12.92
N ILE A 89 3.31 1.96 -12.00
CA ILE A 89 3.29 1.23 -10.73
C ILE A 89 2.98 -0.24 -10.99
N LEU A 90 1.93 -0.55 -11.73
CA LEU A 90 1.50 -1.93 -11.97
C LEU A 90 2.54 -2.73 -12.76
N ALA A 91 3.33 -2.08 -13.61
CA ALA A 91 4.38 -2.74 -14.38
C ALA A 91 5.48 -3.37 -13.50
N ARG A 92 5.60 -2.98 -12.24
CA ARG A 92 6.58 -3.57 -11.30
C ARG A 92 6.18 -4.96 -10.83
N TYR A 93 4.90 -5.30 -10.89
CA TYR A 93 4.34 -6.42 -10.16
C TYR A 93 3.95 -7.55 -11.10
N ASP A 94 4.90 -8.42 -11.37
CA ASP A 94 4.69 -9.67 -12.09
C ASP A 94 5.71 -10.69 -11.58
N ASN A 95 5.24 -11.71 -10.85
CA ASN A 95 6.10 -12.77 -10.34
C ASN A 95 6.16 -13.99 -11.26
N GLY A 96 5.60 -13.90 -12.47
CA GLY A 96 5.61 -14.98 -13.45
C GLY A 96 4.63 -16.11 -13.17
N SER A 97 3.77 -15.99 -12.15
CA SER A 97 2.82 -17.05 -11.76
C SER A 97 1.65 -17.19 -12.74
N GLY A 98 1.33 -16.14 -13.49
CA GLY A 98 0.13 -16.06 -14.31
C GLY A 98 -1.13 -15.70 -13.51
N ASN A 99 -1.03 -15.54 -12.19
CA ASN A 99 -2.15 -15.15 -11.35
C ASN A 99 -2.43 -13.66 -11.44
N LYS A 100 -3.64 -13.25 -11.07
CA LYS A 100 -3.94 -11.82 -10.87
C LYS A 100 -3.10 -11.27 -9.73
N GLY A 101 -2.86 -9.96 -9.73
CA GLY A 101 -2.13 -9.27 -8.69
C GLY A 101 -3.06 -8.37 -7.88
N LEU A 102 -2.78 -8.27 -6.59
CA LEU A 102 -3.41 -7.30 -5.69
C LEU A 102 -2.32 -6.46 -5.04
N VAL A 103 -2.43 -5.15 -5.16
CA VAL A 103 -1.50 -4.21 -4.53
C VAL A 103 -2.29 -3.08 -3.88
N LEU A 104 -1.80 -2.63 -2.72
CA LEU A 104 -2.29 -1.41 -2.07
C LEU A 104 -1.34 -0.28 -2.42
N ILE A 105 -1.86 0.83 -2.91
CA ILE A 105 -1.03 1.99 -3.27
C ILE A 105 -1.29 3.08 -2.24
N ALA A 106 -0.27 3.44 -1.46
CA ALA A 106 -0.36 4.55 -0.51
C ALA A 106 -0.28 5.86 -1.29
N THR A 107 -1.30 6.70 -1.15
CA THR A 107 -1.37 7.98 -1.87
C THR A 107 -1.05 9.16 -1.01
N THR A 108 -1.60 9.21 0.20
CA THR A 108 -1.35 10.32 1.14
C THR A 108 -1.33 9.79 2.56
N LEU A 109 -0.31 10.16 3.31
CA LEU A 109 -0.25 9.97 4.75
C LEU A 109 -0.32 11.35 5.40
N ASP A 110 -1.49 11.70 5.92
CA ASP A 110 -1.75 13.02 6.51
C ASP A 110 -1.65 12.92 8.03
N LYS A 111 -0.48 13.29 8.56
CA LYS A 111 -0.22 13.27 10.00
C LYS A 111 -1.06 14.30 10.73
N GLY A 112 -1.24 15.48 10.14
CA GLY A 112 -2.00 16.57 10.76
C GLY A 112 -3.48 16.21 11.01
N ASN A 113 -4.10 15.53 10.07
CA ASN A 113 -5.49 15.09 10.17
C ASN A 113 -5.62 13.66 10.69
N GLY A 114 -4.52 12.94 10.86
CA GLY A 114 -4.52 11.59 11.40
C GLY A 114 -5.24 10.58 10.50
N ILE A 115 -4.87 10.54 9.22
CA ILE A 115 -5.47 9.62 8.27
C ILE A 115 -4.47 9.23 7.17
N GLY A 116 -4.48 7.96 6.77
CA GLY A 116 -3.76 7.47 5.61
C GLY A 116 -4.73 7.06 4.50
N TYR A 117 -4.39 7.39 3.27
CA TYR A 117 -5.20 7.09 2.09
C TYR A 117 -4.48 6.09 1.20
N TYR A 118 -5.23 5.10 0.73
CA TYR A 118 -4.72 3.99 -0.08
C TYR A 118 -5.68 3.71 -1.23
N THR A 119 -5.15 3.22 -2.34
CA THR A 119 -5.95 2.69 -3.44
C THR A 119 -5.62 1.21 -3.59
N ALA A 120 -6.62 0.34 -3.42
CA ALA A 120 -6.47 -1.09 -3.66
C ALA A 120 -6.73 -1.37 -5.13
N VAL A 121 -5.83 -2.11 -5.78
CA VAL A 121 -5.94 -2.45 -7.19
C VAL A 121 -5.77 -3.94 -7.40
N LEU A 122 -6.78 -4.57 -7.96
CA LEU A 122 -6.70 -5.93 -8.50
C LEU A 122 -6.48 -5.81 -10.01
N PHE A 123 -5.45 -6.45 -10.53
CA PHE A 123 -5.03 -6.24 -11.91
C PHE A 123 -4.47 -7.52 -12.54
N ASP A 124 -4.34 -7.51 -13.86
CA ASP A 124 -3.67 -8.55 -14.62
C ASP A 124 -2.20 -8.14 -14.83
N PRO A 125 -1.22 -8.85 -14.21
CA PRO A 125 0.19 -8.49 -14.35
C PRO A 125 0.72 -8.55 -15.79
N ALA A 126 0.17 -9.43 -16.61
CA ALA A 126 0.64 -9.59 -17.99
C ALA A 126 0.27 -8.39 -18.88
N THR A 127 -0.87 -7.76 -18.63
CA THR A 127 -1.41 -6.69 -19.48
C THR A 127 -1.49 -5.34 -18.77
N GLN A 128 -1.33 -5.32 -17.44
CA GLN A 128 -1.58 -4.19 -16.51
C GLN A 128 -3.04 -3.73 -16.53
N GLU A 129 -3.95 -4.54 -17.04
CA GLU A 129 -5.39 -4.23 -17.01
C GLU A 129 -5.89 -4.20 -15.56
N VAL A 130 -6.58 -3.14 -15.19
CA VAL A 130 -7.22 -3.00 -13.87
C VAL A 130 -8.55 -3.74 -13.90
N ILE A 131 -8.72 -4.69 -12.97
CA ILE A 131 -9.95 -5.47 -12.82
C ILE A 131 -10.88 -4.80 -11.80
N LEU A 132 -10.33 -4.45 -10.62
CA LEU A 132 -11.04 -3.73 -9.56
C LEU A 132 -10.12 -2.67 -8.99
N GLN A 133 -10.70 -1.54 -8.63
CA GLN A 133 -9.96 -0.44 -7.99
C GLN A 133 -10.86 0.23 -6.96
N MET A 134 -10.33 0.48 -5.77
CA MET A 134 -11.11 1.09 -4.70
C MET A 134 -10.21 1.92 -3.80
N ASP A 135 -10.64 3.15 -3.52
CA ASP A 135 -9.97 4.00 -2.55
C ASP A 135 -10.38 3.59 -1.13
N MET A 136 -9.41 3.60 -0.24
CA MET A 136 -9.57 3.30 1.17
C MET A 136 -8.89 4.35 2.03
N ALA A 137 -9.35 4.49 3.25
CA ALA A 137 -8.72 5.35 4.25
C ALA A 137 -8.66 4.63 5.58
N GLY A 138 -7.57 4.83 6.31
CA GLY A 138 -7.39 4.22 7.63
C GLY A 138 -6.79 5.20 8.62
N LYS A 139 -7.39 5.25 9.81
CA LYS A 139 -6.87 6.04 10.91
C LYS A 139 -5.61 5.38 11.45
N PRO A 140 -4.48 6.11 11.57
CA PRO A 140 -3.26 5.54 12.15
C PRO A 140 -3.39 5.39 13.66
N GLY A 141 -2.52 4.56 14.23
CA GLY A 141 -2.43 4.35 15.66
C GLY A 141 -1.35 3.36 15.99
N GLY A 142 -0.80 3.47 17.18
CA GLY A 142 0.30 2.65 17.64
C GLY A 142 1.52 3.49 18.00
N PHE A 143 2.46 2.89 18.69
CA PHE A 143 3.66 3.56 19.17
C PHE A 143 4.83 3.35 18.19
N GLY A 144 5.48 4.44 17.82
CA GLY A 144 6.58 4.44 16.85
C GLY A 144 6.09 4.58 15.41
N LEU A 145 6.97 5.03 14.53
CA LEU A 145 6.60 5.39 13.15
C LEU A 145 6.03 4.21 12.36
N ARG A 146 6.69 3.05 12.44
CA ARG A 146 6.20 1.82 11.80
C ARG A 146 4.81 1.46 12.28
N ASN A 147 4.61 1.34 13.59
CA ASN A 147 3.33 0.89 14.16
C ASN A 147 2.22 1.89 13.89
N TYR A 148 2.53 3.17 13.96
CA TYR A 148 1.56 4.23 13.70
C TYR A 148 0.95 4.10 12.30
N TRP A 149 1.78 4.00 11.27
CA TRP A 149 1.30 3.89 9.89
C TRP A 149 0.87 2.47 9.51
N ALA A 150 1.42 1.44 10.15
CA ALA A 150 0.89 0.08 10.02
C ALA A 150 -0.56 0.01 10.53
N GLY A 151 -0.87 0.73 11.62
CA GLY A 151 -2.24 0.84 12.12
C GLY A 151 -3.20 1.44 11.10
N SER A 152 -2.73 2.41 10.31
CA SER A 152 -3.51 3.01 9.22
C SER A 152 -3.88 1.97 8.14
N VAL A 153 -2.90 1.20 7.69
CA VAL A 153 -3.12 0.12 6.70
C VAL A 153 -4.09 -0.93 7.26
N TYR A 154 -3.86 -1.36 8.49
CA TYR A 154 -4.71 -2.33 9.17
C TYR A 154 -6.17 -1.84 9.25
N ASN A 155 -6.37 -0.60 9.68
CA ASN A 155 -7.70 -0.03 9.82
C ASN A 155 -8.40 0.17 8.48
N ALA A 156 -7.67 0.57 7.45
CA ALA A 156 -8.22 0.67 6.09
C ALA A 156 -8.75 -0.68 5.61
N LEU A 157 -7.93 -1.72 5.72
CA LEU A 157 -8.31 -3.08 5.31
C LEU A 157 -9.47 -3.62 6.14
N LYS A 158 -9.39 -3.49 7.47
CA LYS A 158 -10.40 -4.04 8.38
C LYS A 158 -11.77 -3.41 8.15
N LYS A 159 -11.83 -2.10 7.92
CA LYS A 159 -13.09 -1.37 7.79
C LYS A 159 -13.63 -1.38 6.36
N GLN A 160 -12.78 -1.34 5.37
CA GLN A 160 -13.18 -1.09 3.98
C GLN A 160 -12.80 -2.21 3.00
N GLY A 161 -11.90 -3.11 3.35
CA GLY A 161 -11.44 -4.17 2.46
C GLY A 161 -12.57 -5.01 1.88
N LYS A 162 -13.59 -5.28 2.66
CA LYS A 162 -14.77 -6.08 2.25
C LYS A 162 -15.52 -5.49 1.06
N TYR A 163 -15.40 -4.19 0.83
CA TYR A 163 -16.11 -3.54 -0.26
C TYR A 163 -15.41 -3.69 -1.61
N LEU A 164 -14.17 -4.14 -1.62
CA LEU A 164 -13.41 -4.32 -2.87
C LEU A 164 -14.06 -5.31 -3.82
N THR A 165 -14.66 -6.37 -3.29
CA THR A 165 -15.28 -7.45 -4.08
C THR A 165 -16.82 -7.37 -4.12
N LYS A 166 -17.41 -6.30 -3.64
CA LYS A 166 -18.86 -6.13 -3.62
C LYS A 166 -19.42 -5.19 -4.69
#